data_3500b23d6ab3acf89e8ee484dee5a5f7
#
_entry.id   3500b23d6ab3acf89e8ee484dee5a5f7
#
_cell.length_a   1.000
_cell.length_b   1.000
_cell.length_c   1.000
_cell.angle_alpha   90.00
_cell.angle_beta   90.00
_cell.angle_gamma   90.00
#
_symmetry.space_group_name_H-M   'P 1'
#
loop_
_entity.id
_entity.type
_entity.pdbx_description
1 polymer ?
#
loop_
_entity_poly.entity_id
_entity_poly.type
_entity_poly.pdbx_seq_one_letter_code
_entity_poly.pdbx_strand_id
1 'polypeptide(L)'
;MDQFKNENRSQINVAIVGAVSAGKSTLLNTIFAETYSDCKIKRTTMSPQVYYEVDKKRDSKMIKEIKANNTEVNKKIEAKGVNGEEITMDDIKEVAYVVPKVYGFSKLEKNINLTVFDIPGLNDVRTKELYFQYLDNNFYKFDIVIFVVDITSALNTSDEGEILNKIIKNCKKNLEQHDIQNKLIVLANKCDDMIINKGRLNLKEEHKEMFEQITKIINEKVNEIYSSLEYKILPISIEDSYIYRMFDRNPSF
;
A
#
# COMPACT_ATOMS: atom_id res chain seq x y z
N MET A 1 -19.24 4.23 -11.04
CA MET A 1 -17.81 4.59 -10.80
C MET A 1 -17.38 5.88 -11.50
N ASP A 2 -18.08 6.33 -12.55
CA ASP A 2 -17.69 7.53 -13.31
C ASP A 2 -18.08 8.89 -12.71
N GLN A 3 -18.80 8.90 -11.58
CA GLN A 3 -19.29 10.16 -10.97
C GLN A 3 -18.19 11.02 -10.29
N PHE A 4 -16.96 10.52 -10.17
CA PHE A 4 -15.86 11.24 -9.51
C PHE A 4 -14.74 11.69 -10.44
N LYS A 5 -14.83 11.41 -11.75
CA LYS A 5 -13.89 11.94 -12.74
C LYS A 5 -14.22 13.41 -13.01
N ASN A 6 -13.44 14.29 -12.42
CA ASN A 6 -13.39 15.69 -12.86
C ASN A 6 -12.72 15.71 -14.24
N GLU A 7 -13.45 16.08 -15.28
CA GLU A 7 -13.08 15.95 -16.71
C GLU A 7 -11.76 16.64 -17.12
N ASN A 8 -11.11 17.39 -16.22
CA ASN A 8 -9.88 18.16 -16.47
C ASN A 8 -8.70 17.81 -15.54
N ARG A 9 -8.74 16.69 -14.82
CA ARG A 9 -7.65 16.32 -13.91
C ARG A 9 -7.11 14.94 -14.21
N SER A 10 -5.79 14.83 -14.36
CA SER A 10 -5.10 13.53 -14.44
C SER A 10 -5.19 12.82 -13.09
N GLN A 11 -5.48 11.53 -13.10
CA GLN A 11 -5.55 10.68 -11.92
C GLN A 11 -4.35 9.76 -11.90
N ILE A 12 -3.70 9.63 -10.75
CA ILE A 12 -2.64 8.66 -10.51
C ILE A 12 -3.17 7.62 -9.52
N ASN A 13 -3.19 6.38 -9.93
CA ASN A 13 -3.67 5.25 -9.15
C ASN A 13 -2.49 4.50 -8.52
N VAL A 14 -2.44 4.44 -7.21
CA VAL A 14 -1.38 3.80 -6.44
C VAL A 14 -1.95 2.62 -5.66
N ALA A 15 -1.43 1.43 -5.89
CA ALA A 15 -1.77 0.24 -5.10
C ALA A 15 -0.72 -0.01 -4.02
N ILE A 16 -1.13 -0.21 -2.77
CA ILE A 16 -0.28 -0.63 -1.65
C ILE A 16 -0.49 -2.12 -1.42
N VAL A 17 0.56 -2.90 -1.60
CA VAL A 17 0.55 -4.37 -1.58
C VAL A 17 1.61 -4.86 -0.60
N GLY A 18 1.42 -6.01 0.02
CA GLY A 18 2.41 -6.64 0.90
C GLY A 18 1.78 -7.64 1.86
N ALA A 19 2.61 -8.30 2.65
CA ALA A 19 2.18 -9.25 3.67
C ALA A 19 1.36 -8.59 4.79
N VAL A 20 0.69 -9.40 5.62
CA VAL A 20 0.06 -8.91 6.86
C VAL A 20 1.16 -8.32 7.76
N SER A 21 0.86 -7.22 8.44
CA SER A 21 1.78 -6.51 9.35
C SER A 21 3.04 -5.91 8.71
N ALA A 22 3.14 -5.84 7.38
CA ALA A 22 4.25 -5.16 6.69
C ALA A 22 4.23 -3.62 6.86
N GLY A 23 3.09 -3.02 7.27
CA GLY A 23 2.95 -1.58 7.49
C GLY A 23 2.11 -0.85 6.44
N LYS A 24 1.33 -1.56 5.62
CA LYS A 24 0.50 -0.98 4.55
C LYS A 24 -0.47 0.10 5.02
N SER A 25 -1.26 -0.20 6.05
CA SER A 25 -2.26 0.74 6.59
C SER A 25 -1.60 1.94 7.27
N THR A 26 -0.42 1.75 7.87
CA THR A 26 0.41 2.85 8.39
C THR A 26 0.92 3.72 7.24
N LEU A 27 1.37 3.10 6.13
CA LEU A 27 1.78 3.84 4.95
C LEU A 27 0.64 4.65 4.34
N LEU A 28 -0.57 4.09 4.25
CA LEU A 28 -1.76 4.82 3.82
C LEU A 28 -1.96 6.08 4.68
N ASN A 29 -1.97 5.92 6.01
CA ASN A 29 -2.11 7.02 6.95
C ASN A 29 -0.96 8.04 6.80
N THR A 30 0.26 7.57 6.57
CA THR A 30 1.44 8.41 6.31
C THR A 30 1.27 9.25 5.04
N ILE A 31 0.83 8.64 3.94
CA ILE A 31 0.61 9.34 2.67
C ILE A 31 -0.36 10.50 2.87
N PHE A 32 -1.50 10.26 3.50
CA PHE A 32 -2.53 11.28 3.71
C PHE A 32 -2.25 12.21 4.91
N ALA A 33 -1.24 11.91 5.75
CA ALA A 33 -1.03 12.54 7.07
C ALA A 33 -2.34 12.55 7.87
N GLU A 34 -3.06 11.44 7.90
CA GLU A 34 -4.36 11.28 8.55
C GLU A 34 -4.57 9.85 9.01
N THR A 35 -5.39 9.63 10.01
CA THR A 35 -5.66 8.29 10.54
C THR A 35 -6.95 7.73 9.93
N TYR A 36 -6.91 7.23 8.70
CA TYR A 36 -8.07 6.60 8.05
C TYR A 36 -8.23 5.12 8.40
N SER A 37 -7.11 4.42 8.58
CA SER A 37 -7.09 3.01 8.94
C SER A 37 -6.49 2.81 10.33
N ASP A 38 -7.00 1.83 11.07
CA ASP A 38 -6.40 1.42 12.35
C ASP A 38 -5.04 0.76 12.10
N CYS A 39 -4.02 1.14 12.89
CA CYS A 39 -2.71 0.50 12.88
C CYS A 39 -2.64 -0.48 14.05
N LYS A 40 -2.92 -1.74 13.81
CA LYS A 40 -2.85 -2.80 14.83
C LYS A 40 -1.89 -3.90 14.40
N ILE A 41 -1.31 -4.62 15.36
CA ILE A 41 -0.47 -5.79 15.09
C ILE A 41 -1.27 -6.91 14.39
N LYS A 42 -2.57 -6.98 14.67
CA LYS A 42 -3.49 -7.89 13.98
C LYS A 42 -3.97 -7.26 12.67
N ARG A 43 -4.43 -8.11 11.75
CA ARG A 43 -5.00 -7.72 10.46
C ARG A 43 -6.01 -6.57 10.61
N THR A 44 -5.75 -5.47 9.92
CA THR A 44 -6.56 -4.24 10.02
C THR A 44 -7.43 -4.00 8.80
N THR A 45 -7.13 -4.66 7.68
CA THR A 45 -7.83 -4.52 6.41
C THR A 45 -8.22 -5.89 5.90
N MET A 46 -9.51 -6.15 5.75
CA MET A 46 -10.05 -7.44 5.27
C MET A 46 -10.81 -7.30 3.94
N SER A 47 -11.10 -6.08 3.51
CA SER A 47 -11.66 -5.77 2.20
C SER A 47 -10.80 -4.71 1.52
N PRO A 48 -10.57 -4.77 0.19
CA PRO A 48 -9.84 -3.72 -0.52
C PRO A 48 -10.50 -2.36 -0.31
N GLN A 49 -9.70 -1.35 0.03
CA GLN A 49 -10.16 0.00 0.30
C GLN A 49 -9.58 0.96 -0.72
N VAL A 50 -10.41 1.85 -1.25
CA VAL A 50 -10.01 2.82 -2.27
C VAL A 50 -10.28 4.23 -1.76
N TYR A 51 -9.25 5.05 -1.73
CA TYR A 51 -9.28 6.41 -1.25
C TYR A 51 -9.11 7.38 -2.42
N TYR A 52 -10.21 8.02 -2.82
CA TYR A 52 -10.24 9.00 -3.91
C TYR A 52 -9.98 10.40 -3.36
N GLU A 53 -8.86 10.99 -3.76
CA GLU A 53 -8.53 12.36 -3.41
C GLU A 53 -9.41 13.35 -4.18
N VAL A 54 -9.99 14.30 -3.45
CA VAL A 54 -10.77 15.40 -4.04
C VAL A 54 -10.42 16.72 -3.36
N ASP A 55 -10.76 17.82 -4.04
CA ASP A 55 -10.59 19.16 -3.51
C ASP A 55 -11.70 19.49 -2.51
N LYS A 56 -11.54 19.02 -1.27
CA LYS A 56 -12.45 19.32 -0.15
C LYS A 56 -11.68 19.59 1.14
N LYS A 57 -12.33 20.28 2.05
CA LYS A 57 -11.76 20.54 3.38
C LYS A 57 -11.77 19.25 4.21
N ARG A 58 -10.78 19.15 5.10
CA ARG A 58 -10.73 18.12 6.14
C ARG A 58 -11.95 18.21 7.05
N ASP A 59 -12.55 17.07 7.35
CA ASP A 59 -13.66 16.95 8.29
C ASP A 59 -13.42 15.77 9.25
N SER A 60 -13.37 16.07 10.55
CA SER A 60 -13.15 15.07 11.59
C SER A 60 -14.31 14.07 11.69
N LYS A 61 -15.53 14.47 11.30
CA LYS A 61 -16.70 13.57 11.25
C LYS A 61 -16.50 12.52 10.17
N MET A 62 -16.09 12.93 8.98
CA MET A 62 -15.76 12.01 7.86
C MET A 62 -14.70 10.99 8.27
N ILE A 63 -13.64 11.40 8.96
CA ILE A 63 -12.57 10.50 9.41
C ILE A 63 -13.13 9.43 10.36
N LYS A 64 -13.98 9.83 11.30
CA LYS A 64 -14.66 8.89 12.22
C LYS A 64 -15.59 7.93 11.47
N GLU A 65 -16.31 8.41 10.47
CA GLU A 65 -17.20 7.59 9.64
C GLU A 65 -16.42 6.56 8.83
N ILE A 66 -15.29 6.95 8.21
CA ILE A 66 -14.40 6.02 7.49
C ILE A 66 -13.89 4.92 8.43
N LYS A 67 -13.39 5.28 9.62
CA LYS A 67 -12.92 4.30 10.62
C LYS A 67 -14.02 3.37 11.09
N ALA A 68 -15.20 3.90 11.38
CA ALA A 68 -16.33 3.10 11.83
C ALA A 68 -16.75 2.08 10.76
N ASN A 69 -16.84 2.53 9.50
CA ASN A 69 -17.19 1.66 8.38
C ASN A 69 -16.13 0.57 8.16
N ASN A 70 -14.84 0.92 8.19
CA ASN A 70 -13.75 -0.07 8.08
C ASN A 70 -13.84 -1.12 9.18
N THR A 71 -14.11 -0.70 10.42
CA THR A 71 -14.26 -1.60 11.56
C THR A 71 -15.45 -2.52 11.37
N GLU A 72 -16.58 -2.02 10.88
CA GLU A 72 -17.80 -2.82 10.64
C GLU A 72 -17.59 -3.86 9.54
N VAL A 73 -17.00 -3.46 8.40
CA VAL A 73 -16.69 -4.37 7.28
C VAL A 73 -15.75 -5.49 7.74
N ASN A 74 -14.69 -5.14 8.45
CA ASN A 74 -13.72 -6.12 8.95
C ASN A 74 -14.39 -7.12 9.92
N LYS A 75 -15.22 -6.64 10.85
CA LYS A 75 -15.96 -7.51 11.79
C LYS A 75 -16.88 -8.49 11.08
N LYS A 76 -17.58 -8.06 10.01
CA LYS A 76 -18.46 -8.95 9.23
C LYS A 76 -17.69 -10.09 8.59
N ILE A 77 -16.53 -9.78 7.96
CA ILE A 77 -15.69 -10.79 7.31
C ILE A 77 -15.05 -11.73 8.36
N GLU A 78 -14.55 -11.16 9.48
CA GLU A 78 -13.97 -11.93 10.57
C GLU A 78 -14.98 -12.90 11.18
N ALA A 79 -16.22 -12.46 11.41
CA ALA A 79 -17.30 -13.29 11.96
C ALA A 79 -17.59 -14.51 11.10
N LYS A 80 -17.64 -14.36 9.76
CA LYS A 80 -17.76 -15.50 8.83
C LYS A 80 -16.62 -16.49 9.01
N GLY A 81 -15.37 -16.00 9.04
CA GLY A 81 -14.21 -16.86 9.23
C GLY A 81 -14.20 -17.60 10.58
N VAL A 82 -14.66 -16.97 11.66
CA VAL A 82 -14.79 -17.60 12.99
C VAL A 82 -15.90 -18.68 12.99
N ASN A 83 -17.00 -18.42 12.30
CA ASN A 83 -18.09 -19.38 12.16
C ASN A 83 -17.76 -20.57 11.23
N GLY A 84 -16.61 -20.59 10.61
CA GLY A 84 -16.24 -21.63 9.64
C GLY A 84 -16.95 -21.50 8.29
N GLU A 85 -17.57 -20.35 8.02
CA GLU A 85 -18.18 -20.04 6.73
C GLU A 85 -17.09 -19.70 5.69
N GLU A 86 -17.34 -20.05 4.44
CA GLU A 86 -16.47 -19.70 3.34
C GLU A 86 -16.54 -18.19 3.06
N ILE A 87 -15.36 -17.53 2.97
CA ILE A 87 -15.25 -16.14 2.55
C ILE A 87 -15.16 -16.14 1.02
N THR A 88 -16.02 -15.39 0.36
CA THR A 88 -16.11 -15.30 -1.10
C THR A 88 -15.69 -13.94 -1.63
N MET A 89 -15.56 -13.79 -2.96
CA MET A 89 -15.30 -12.49 -3.60
C MET A 89 -16.40 -11.46 -3.30
N ASP A 90 -17.63 -11.90 -3.05
CA ASP A 90 -18.74 -11.02 -2.68
C ASP A 90 -18.58 -10.42 -1.28
N ASP A 91 -17.89 -11.11 -0.39
CA ASP A 91 -17.62 -10.64 0.97
C ASP A 91 -16.50 -9.59 1.02
N ILE A 92 -15.54 -9.67 0.07
CA ILE A 92 -14.39 -8.78 0.00
C ILE A 92 -14.55 -7.65 -1.04
N LYS A 93 -15.77 -7.16 -1.24
CA LYS A 93 -16.04 -6.05 -2.17
C LYS A 93 -15.24 -4.81 -1.81
N GLU A 94 -14.77 -4.13 -2.86
CA GLU A 94 -14.07 -2.86 -2.75
C GLU A 94 -14.90 -1.81 -2.01
N VAL A 95 -14.32 -1.18 -1.00
CA VAL A 95 -14.93 -0.09 -0.23
C VAL A 95 -14.30 1.23 -0.65
N ALA A 96 -15.09 2.17 -1.15
CA ALA A 96 -14.64 3.43 -1.69
C ALA A 96 -14.86 4.60 -0.72
N TYR A 97 -13.86 5.45 -0.55
CA TYR A 97 -13.88 6.65 0.27
C TYR A 97 -13.43 7.87 -0.51
N VAL A 98 -14.12 9.00 -0.31
CA VAL A 98 -13.73 10.29 -0.86
C VAL A 98 -13.02 11.09 0.24
N VAL A 99 -11.75 11.44 0.01
CA VAL A 99 -10.87 12.07 1.00
C VAL A 99 -10.31 13.41 0.53
N PRO A 100 -9.92 14.30 1.44
CA PRO A 100 -9.23 15.55 1.09
C PRO A 100 -7.89 15.30 0.40
N LYS A 101 -7.38 16.33 -0.28
CA LYS A 101 -6.04 16.39 -0.87
C LYS A 101 -4.95 15.99 0.14
N VAL A 102 -3.96 15.26 -0.34
CA VAL A 102 -2.79 14.87 0.46
C VAL A 102 -2.09 16.10 1.00
N TYR A 103 -1.90 16.12 2.31
CA TYR A 103 -1.23 17.23 3.00
C TYR A 103 0.27 17.30 2.63
N GLY A 104 0.77 18.50 2.39
CA GLY A 104 2.20 18.76 2.17
C GLY A 104 2.72 18.42 0.76
N PHE A 105 1.91 17.90 -0.14
CA PHE A 105 2.28 17.66 -1.54
C PHE A 105 1.96 18.84 -2.45
N SER A 106 2.30 20.05 -2.01
CA SER A 106 2.06 21.29 -2.78
C SER A 106 2.78 21.37 -4.13
N LYS A 107 3.77 20.48 -4.36
CA LYS A 107 4.49 20.36 -5.63
C LYS A 107 3.80 19.46 -6.66
N LEU A 108 2.79 18.68 -6.25
CA LEU A 108 1.95 18.00 -7.22
C LEU A 108 1.16 19.05 -7.99
N GLU A 109 1.14 18.94 -9.29
CA GLU A 109 0.38 19.85 -10.14
C GLU A 109 -1.07 19.91 -9.66
N LYS A 110 -1.64 21.13 -9.64
CA LYS A 110 -3.01 21.36 -9.16
C LYS A 110 -4.06 20.49 -9.88
N ASN A 111 -3.70 19.95 -11.03
CA ASN A 111 -4.56 19.14 -11.90
C ASN A 111 -4.38 17.63 -11.72
N ILE A 112 -3.62 17.17 -10.72
CA ILE A 112 -3.44 15.74 -10.44
C ILE A 112 -4.20 15.37 -9.17
N ASN A 113 -4.99 14.30 -9.24
CA ASN A 113 -5.61 13.64 -8.10
C ASN A 113 -4.96 12.29 -7.86
N LEU A 114 -4.78 11.94 -6.60
CA LEU A 114 -4.28 10.64 -6.18
C LEU A 114 -5.46 9.73 -5.84
N THR A 115 -5.40 8.48 -6.28
CA THR A 115 -6.24 7.39 -5.79
C THR A 115 -5.35 6.33 -5.18
N VAL A 116 -5.59 5.98 -3.92
CA VAL A 116 -4.81 4.97 -3.21
C VAL A 116 -5.68 3.74 -2.94
N PHE A 117 -5.19 2.58 -3.38
CA PHE A 117 -5.78 1.27 -3.13
C PHE A 117 -5.01 0.60 -2.00
N ASP A 118 -5.61 0.47 -0.82
CA ASP A 118 -5.07 -0.34 0.29
C ASP A 118 -5.58 -1.77 0.15
N ILE A 119 -4.68 -2.66 -0.27
CA ILE A 119 -5.00 -4.07 -0.51
C ILE A 119 -4.71 -4.88 0.76
N PRO A 120 -5.64 -5.74 1.21
CA PRO A 120 -5.42 -6.61 2.37
C PRO A 120 -4.14 -7.41 2.26
N GLY A 121 -3.59 -7.83 3.42
CA GLY A 121 -2.38 -8.65 3.47
C GLY A 121 -2.53 -9.98 2.71
N LEU A 122 -1.58 -10.27 1.81
CA LEU A 122 -1.65 -11.36 0.84
C LEU A 122 -1.11 -12.71 1.34
N ASN A 123 -0.80 -12.84 2.63
CA ASN A 123 -0.29 -14.08 3.23
C ASN A 123 -1.25 -14.74 4.23
N ASP A 124 -2.52 -14.38 4.23
CA ASP A 124 -3.53 -15.05 5.04
C ASP A 124 -4.04 -16.30 4.31
N VAL A 125 -3.84 -17.46 4.91
CA VAL A 125 -4.15 -18.78 4.32
C VAL A 125 -5.60 -18.90 3.84
N ARG A 126 -6.56 -18.25 4.52
CA ARG A 126 -7.99 -18.37 4.21
C ARG A 126 -8.45 -17.50 3.04
N THR A 127 -7.76 -16.39 2.80
CA THR A 127 -8.20 -15.35 1.85
C THR A 127 -7.14 -14.98 0.82
N LYS A 128 -5.97 -15.62 0.86
CA LYS A 128 -4.84 -15.35 -0.04
C LYS A 128 -5.25 -15.39 -1.51
N GLU A 129 -5.90 -16.46 -1.92
CA GLU A 129 -6.32 -16.65 -3.31
C GLU A 129 -7.34 -15.59 -3.75
N LEU A 130 -8.28 -15.22 -2.87
CA LEU A 130 -9.26 -14.18 -3.17
C LEU A 130 -8.60 -12.81 -3.40
N TYR A 131 -7.58 -12.47 -2.59
CA TYR A 131 -6.86 -11.20 -2.78
C TYR A 131 -5.92 -11.24 -3.97
N PHE A 132 -5.33 -12.37 -4.29
CA PHE A 132 -4.59 -12.54 -5.54
C PHE A 132 -5.52 -12.39 -6.75
N GLN A 133 -6.71 -12.98 -6.70
CA GLN A 133 -7.71 -12.81 -7.75
C GLN A 133 -8.18 -11.35 -7.86
N TYR A 134 -8.40 -10.66 -6.73
CA TYR A 134 -8.70 -9.23 -6.74
C TYR A 134 -7.57 -8.43 -7.40
N LEU A 135 -6.33 -8.71 -7.03
CA LEU A 135 -5.15 -8.04 -7.59
C LEU A 135 -5.08 -8.26 -9.11
N ASP A 136 -5.22 -9.50 -9.57
CA ASP A 136 -5.21 -9.84 -11.01
C ASP A 136 -6.29 -9.12 -11.80
N ASN A 137 -7.50 -9.11 -11.27
CA ASN A 137 -8.66 -8.52 -11.95
C ASN A 137 -8.63 -6.98 -12.01
N ASN A 138 -7.84 -6.35 -11.13
CA ASN A 138 -7.81 -4.89 -11.02
C ASN A 138 -6.45 -4.28 -11.38
N PHE A 139 -5.44 -5.09 -11.71
CA PHE A 139 -4.07 -4.62 -11.90
C PHE A 139 -3.93 -3.56 -13.01
N TYR A 140 -4.76 -3.64 -14.05
CA TYR A 140 -4.80 -2.68 -15.15
C TYR A 140 -5.20 -1.25 -14.73
N LYS A 141 -5.74 -1.09 -13.51
CA LYS A 141 -6.11 0.22 -12.95
C LYS A 141 -4.92 0.97 -12.37
N PHE A 142 -3.81 0.28 -12.04
CA PHE A 142 -2.72 0.84 -11.25
C PHE A 142 -1.65 1.45 -12.15
N ASP A 143 -1.23 2.68 -11.84
CA ASP A 143 -0.05 3.32 -12.44
C ASP A 143 1.21 2.97 -11.67
N ILE A 144 1.10 2.95 -10.33
CA ILE A 144 2.20 2.68 -9.41
C ILE A 144 1.77 1.56 -8.45
N VAL A 145 2.64 0.59 -8.26
CA VAL A 145 2.49 -0.44 -7.24
C VAL A 145 3.55 -0.23 -6.16
N ILE A 146 3.14 -0.04 -4.93
CA ILE A 146 4.03 0.03 -3.77
C ILE A 146 3.99 -1.33 -3.07
N PHE A 147 5.09 -2.06 -3.13
CA PHE A 147 5.27 -3.31 -2.40
C PHE A 147 5.97 -3.03 -1.07
N VAL A 148 5.27 -3.24 0.03
CA VAL A 148 5.80 -3.02 1.39
C VAL A 148 6.30 -4.35 1.94
N VAL A 149 7.57 -4.38 2.29
CA VAL A 149 8.28 -5.55 2.82
C VAL A 149 8.82 -5.23 4.21
N ASP A 150 8.73 -6.16 5.13
CA ASP A 150 9.40 -6.08 6.42
C ASP A 150 10.91 -6.33 6.21
N ILE A 151 11.77 -5.36 6.56
CA ILE A 151 13.22 -5.52 6.36
C ILE A 151 13.77 -6.73 7.13
N THR A 152 13.17 -7.06 8.28
CA THR A 152 13.62 -8.17 9.12
C THR A 152 13.34 -9.54 8.53
N SER A 153 12.36 -9.64 7.60
CA SER A 153 12.09 -10.87 6.85
C SER A 153 13.09 -11.09 5.71
N ALA A 154 13.72 -10.02 5.24
CA ALA A 154 14.66 -9.99 4.11
C ALA A 154 14.16 -10.74 2.86
N LEU A 155 12.83 -10.77 2.61
CA LEU A 155 12.16 -11.54 1.55
C LEU A 155 12.45 -13.06 1.61
N ASN A 156 12.76 -13.59 2.78
CA ASN A 156 13.06 -15.01 2.96
C ASN A 156 11.81 -15.88 3.12
N THR A 157 10.63 -15.28 3.29
CA THR A 157 9.39 -16.05 3.38
C THR A 157 8.88 -16.42 1.99
N SER A 158 8.34 -17.64 1.87
CA SER A 158 7.73 -18.11 0.61
C SER A 158 6.61 -17.17 0.15
N ASP A 159 5.83 -16.65 1.08
CA ASP A 159 4.69 -15.77 0.79
C ASP A 159 5.13 -14.42 0.20
N GLU A 160 6.16 -13.78 0.76
CA GLU A 160 6.65 -12.51 0.22
C GLU A 160 7.27 -12.69 -1.17
N GLY A 161 8.00 -13.79 -1.37
CA GLY A 161 8.54 -14.15 -2.69
C GLY A 161 7.44 -14.39 -3.72
N GLU A 162 6.34 -15.04 -3.32
CA GLU A 162 5.18 -15.28 -4.19
C GLU A 162 4.46 -13.97 -4.53
N ILE A 163 4.26 -13.07 -3.56
CA ILE A 163 3.67 -11.75 -3.77
C ILE A 163 4.52 -10.94 -4.76
N LEU A 164 5.85 -10.90 -4.58
CA LEU A 164 6.77 -10.22 -5.49
C LEU A 164 6.67 -10.77 -6.92
N ASN A 165 6.74 -12.10 -7.07
CA ASN A 165 6.61 -12.75 -8.37
C ASN A 165 5.27 -12.40 -9.04
N LYS A 166 4.18 -12.38 -8.28
CA LYS A 166 2.85 -12.04 -8.76
C LYS A 166 2.79 -10.59 -9.27
N ILE A 167 3.35 -9.64 -8.51
CA ILE A 167 3.41 -8.23 -8.90
C ILE A 167 4.19 -8.08 -10.21
N ILE A 168 5.40 -8.65 -10.32
CA ILE A 168 6.23 -8.50 -11.51
C ILE A 168 5.56 -9.13 -12.74
N LYS A 169 4.94 -10.32 -12.59
CA LYS A 169 4.18 -10.97 -13.66
C LYS A 169 2.99 -10.12 -14.11
N ASN A 170 2.28 -9.49 -13.18
CA ASN A 170 1.15 -8.63 -13.51
C ASN A 170 1.60 -7.33 -14.19
N CYS A 171 2.74 -6.74 -13.80
CA CYS A 171 3.32 -5.61 -14.52
C CYS A 171 3.63 -5.97 -15.98
N LYS A 172 4.25 -7.14 -16.22
CA LYS A 172 4.52 -7.63 -17.56
C LYS A 172 3.24 -7.85 -18.38
N LYS A 173 2.27 -8.56 -17.78
CA LYS A 173 0.97 -8.83 -18.40
C LYS A 173 0.22 -7.54 -18.75
N ASN A 174 0.31 -6.54 -17.87
CA ASN A 174 -0.37 -5.26 -18.06
C ASN A 174 0.21 -4.48 -19.26
N LEU A 175 1.54 -4.50 -19.45
CA LEU A 175 2.15 -3.96 -20.66
C LEU A 175 1.71 -4.74 -21.90
N GLU A 176 1.76 -6.09 -21.87
CA GLU A 176 1.46 -6.93 -23.02
C GLU A 176 -0.02 -6.85 -23.45
N GLN A 177 -0.95 -6.71 -22.51
CA GLN A 177 -2.39 -6.78 -22.80
C GLN A 177 -3.08 -5.41 -22.89
N HIS A 178 -2.55 -4.40 -22.19
CA HIS A 178 -3.21 -3.09 -22.04
C HIS A 178 -2.33 -1.91 -22.45
N ASP A 179 -1.07 -2.15 -22.85
CA ASP A 179 -0.07 -1.10 -23.13
C ASP A 179 0.14 -0.15 -21.92
N ILE A 180 0.01 -0.68 -20.71
CA ILE A 180 0.19 0.07 -19.45
C ILE A 180 1.51 -0.30 -18.83
N GLN A 181 2.42 0.67 -18.72
CA GLN A 181 3.70 0.52 -18.04
C GLN A 181 3.58 0.92 -16.56
N ASN A 182 3.41 -0.06 -15.70
CA ASN A 182 3.41 0.17 -14.25
C ASN A 182 4.82 0.51 -13.74
N LYS A 183 4.85 1.31 -12.65
CA LYS A 183 6.08 1.55 -11.86
C LYS A 183 6.00 0.77 -10.56
N LEU A 184 7.08 0.08 -10.20
CA LEU A 184 7.17 -0.65 -8.93
C LEU A 184 8.05 0.12 -7.95
N ILE A 185 7.51 0.39 -6.75
CA ILE A 185 8.29 0.93 -5.63
C ILE A 185 8.29 -0.14 -4.53
N VAL A 186 9.46 -0.61 -4.15
CA VAL A 186 9.61 -1.51 -3.01
C VAL A 186 10.06 -0.70 -1.81
N LEU A 187 9.27 -0.74 -0.74
CA LEU A 187 9.59 -0.12 0.53
C LEU A 187 10.03 -1.19 1.52
N ALA A 188 11.34 -1.24 1.82
CA ALA A 188 11.87 -2.04 2.90
C ALA A 188 11.59 -1.29 4.22
N ASN A 189 10.51 -1.67 4.90
CA ASN A 189 9.98 -1.01 6.09
C ASN A 189 10.57 -1.58 7.38
N LYS A 190 10.33 -0.88 8.48
CA LYS A 190 10.85 -1.15 9.83
C LYS A 190 12.36 -0.94 9.93
N CYS A 191 12.86 0.02 9.17
CA CYS A 191 14.22 0.55 9.32
C CYS A 191 14.26 1.59 10.44
N ASP A 192 13.76 1.21 11.63
CA ASP A 192 13.69 2.11 12.76
C ASP A 192 15.10 2.47 13.24
N ASP A 193 15.23 3.62 13.91
CA ASP A 193 16.53 4.13 14.40
C ASP A 193 17.58 4.38 13.30
N MET A 194 17.17 4.88 12.14
CA MET A 194 18.14 5.36 11.13
C MET A 194 19.07 6.41 11.75
N ILE A 195 20.35 6.31 11.42
CA ILE A 195 21.38 7.21 11.95
C ILE A 195 21.56 8.38 11.00
N ILE A 196 21.50 9.62 11.51
CA ILE A 196 21.85 10.80 10.73
C ILE A 196 23.37 11.01 10.79
N ASN A 197 24.05 10.81 9.66
CA ASN A 197 25.47 11.05 9.55
C ASN A 197 25.71 12.06 8.40
N LYS A 198 26.35 13.20 8.73
CA LYS A 198 26.63 14.29 7.77
C LYS A 198 25.39 14.74 6.98
N GLY A 199 24.22 14.82 7.66
CA GLY A 199 22.95 15.23 7.05
C GLY A 199 22.31 14.18 6.12
N ARG A 200 22.79 12.94 6.13
CA ARG A 200 22.20 11.81 5.39
C ARG A 200 21.68 10.76 6.38
N LEU A 201 20.51 10.22 6.07
CA LEU A 201 19.98 9.05 6.76
C LEU A 201 20.76 7.81 6.33
N ASN A 202 21.30 7.07 7.30
CA ASN A 202 22.00 5.82 7.08
C ASN A 202 21.31 4.71 7.85
N LEU A 203 21.25 3.54 7.25
CA LEU A 203 20.79 2.33 7.92
C LEU A 203 21.81 1.90 8.99
N LYS A 204 21.32 1.28 10.08
CA LYS A 204 22.16 0.48 10.97
C LYS A 204 22.81 -0.67 10.19
N GLU A 205 23.95 -1.17 10.66
CA GLU A 205 24.70 -2.21 9.94
C GLU A 205 23.88 -3.47 9.69
N GLU A 206 23.14 -3.93 10.70
CA GLU A 206 22.22 -5.08 10.58
C GLU A 206 21.16 -4.89 9.48
N HIS A 207 20.60 -3.68 9.35
CA HIS A 207 19.62 -3.36 8.32
C HIS A 207 20.26 -3.21 6.94
N LYS A 208 21.54 -2.87 6.84
CA LYS A 208 22.24 -2.80 5.56
C LYS A 208 22.35 -4.16 4.91
N GLU A 209 22.79 -5.18 5.65
CA GLU A 209 22.90 -6.54 5.13
C GLU A 209 21.54 -7.06 4.63
N MET A 210 20.49 -6.85 5.43
CA MET A 210 19.13 -7.24 5.05
C MET A 210 18.64 -6.49 3.81
N PHE A 211 18.91 -5.18 3.72
CA PHE A 211 18.54 -4.35 2.58
C PHE A 211 19.29 -4.77 1.30
N GLU A 212 20.58 -5.11 1.40
CA GLU A 212 21.36 -5.65 0.29
C GLU A 212 20.80 -6.99 -0.19
N GLN A 213 20.40 -7.87 0.71
CA GLN A 213 19.76 -9.14 0.38
C GLN A 213 18.42 -8.92 -0.33
N ILE A 214 17.55 -8.05 0.18
CA ILE A 214 16.28 -7.68 -0.47
C ILE A 214 16.55 -7.15 -1.88
N THR A 215 17.51 -6.24 -2.01
CA THR A 215 17.88 -5.63 -3.29
C THR A 215 18.34 -6.68 -4.28
N LYS A 216 19.17 -7.63 -3.85
CA LYS A 216 19.65 -8.73 -4.69
C LYS A 216 18.51 -9.60 -5.18
N ILE A 217 17.62 -10.06 -4.29
CA ILE A 217 16.48 -10.90 -4.62
C ILE A 217 15.56 -10.20 -5.64
N ILE A 218 15.26 -8.91 -5.41
CA ILE A 218 14.38 -8.15 -6.32
C ILE A 218 15.03 -8.00 -7.70
N ASN A 219 16.33 -7.65 -7.76
CA ASN A 219 17.05 -7.52 -9.02
C ASN A 219 17.04 -8.83 -9.81
N GLU A 220 17.31 -9.97 -9.14
CA GLU A 220 17.26 -11.29 -9.76
C GLU A 220 15.86 -11.59 -10.32
N LYS A 221 14.80 -11.36 -9.54
CA LYS A 221 13.43 -11.65 -9.96
C LYS A 221 12.94 -10.72 -11.08
N VAL A 222 13.29 -9.45 -11.04
CA VAL A 222 12.96 -8.52 -12.13
C VAL A 222 13.68 -8.93 -13.41
N ASN A 223 14.97 -9.24 -13.35
CA ASN A 223 15.74 -9.69 -14.52
C ASN A 223 15.20 -11.01 -15.10
N GLU A 224 14.78 -11.94 -14.25
CA GLU A 224 14.21 -13.23 -14.65
C GLU A 224 12.84 -13.08 -15.36
N ILE A 225 11.94 -12.24 -14.84
CA ILE A 225 10.54 -12.19 -15.24
C ILE A 225 10.24 -11.05 -16.22
N TYR A 226 10.74 -9.85 -15.91
CA TYR A 226 10.46 -8.63 -16.67
C TYR A 226 11.59 -7.60 -16.54
N SER A 227 12.67 -7.76 -17.29
CA SER A 227 13.92 -7.00 -17.17
C SER A 227 13.80 -5.50 -17.50
N SER A 228 12.77 -5.08 -18.23
CA SER A 228 12.50 -3.67 -18.54
C SER A 228 11.55 -2.99 -17.55
N LEU A 229 11.16 -3.64 -16.45
CA LEU A 229 10.33 -3.03 -15.41
C LEU A 229 11.06 -1.83 -14.78
N GLU A 230 10.40 -0.67 -14.74
CA GLU A 230 10.88 0.48 -13.98
C GLU A 230 10.58 0.28 -12.50
N TYR A 231 11.61 0.22 -11.66
CA TYR A 231 11.43 0.05 -10.21
C TYR A 231 12.43 0.83 -9.38
N LYS A 232 12.07 1.05 -8.10
CA LYS A 232 12.95 1.61 -7.07
C LYS A 232 12.81 0.81 -5.79
N ILE A 233 13.91 0.68 -5.04
CA ILE A 233 13.94 0.03 -3.72
C ILE A 233 14.42 1.08 -2.73
N LEU A 234 13.63 1.31 -1.66
CA LEU A 234 13.89 2.34 -0.67
C LEU A 234 13.76 1.76 0.75
N PRO A 235 14.76 1.96 1.62
CA PRO A 235 14.61 1.67 3.05
C PRO A 235 13.82 2.80 3.71
N ILE A 236 12.91 2.45 4.62
CA ILE A 236 12.05 3.42 5.31
C ILE A 236 11.62 2.94 6.70
N SER A 237 11.50 3.86 7.66
CA SER A 237 10.63 3.68 8.83
C SER A 237 9.29 4.38 8.53
N ILE A 238 8.26 3.58 8.22
CA ILE A 238 6.93 4.13 7.94
C ILE A 238 6.33 4.72 9.22
N GLU A 239 6.63 4.14 10.38
CA GLU A 239 6.14 4.63 11.67
C GLU A 239 6.71 6.01 11.99
N ASP A 240 8.02 6.21 11.90
CA ASP A 240 8.64 7.52 12.07
C ASP A 240 8.12 8.53 11.05
N SER A 241 8.00 8.11 9.79
CA SER A 241 7.45 8.95 8.73
C SER A 241 6.01 9.37 9.03
N TYR A 242 5.19 8.49 9.61
CA TYR A 242 3.83 8.79 10.05
C TYR A 242 3.83 9.83 11.18
N ILE A 243 4.64 9.62 12.21
CA ILE A 243 4.76 10.53 13.34
C ILE A 243 5.17 11.93 12.85
N TYR A 244 6.23 12.03 12.03
CA TYR A 244 6.68 13.31 11.48
C TYR A 244 5.60 14.02 10.66
N ARG A 245 4.90 13.33 9.80
CA ARG A 245 3.86 13.91 8.97
C ARG A 245 2.65 14.36 9.78
N MET A 246 2.28 13.60 10.80
CA MET A 246 1.17 13.96 11.70
C MET A 246 1.54 15.19 12.52
N PHE A 247 2.77 15.25 13.05
CA PHE A 247 3.27 16.40 13.80
C PHE A 247 3.38 17.66 12.91
N ASP A 248 3.91 17.53 11.70
CA ASP A 248 4.00 18.65 10.73
C ASP A 248 2.62 19.23 10.42
N ARG A 249 1.62 18.37 10.29
CA ARG A 249 0.24 18.77 10.04
C ARG A 249 -0.46 19.35 11.27
N ASN A 250 -0.18 18.83 12.46
CA ASN A 250 -0.77 19.21 13.73
C ASN A 250 0.27 19.12 14.84
N PRO A 251 0.96 20.22 15.18
CA PRO A 251 2.01 20.22 16.21
C PRO A 251 1.55 19.84 17.62
N SER A 252 0.24 19.71 17.85
CA SER A 252 -0.32 19.19 19.11
C SER A 252 -0.62 17.69 19.09
N PHE A 253 -0.24 17.00 18.01
CA PHE A 253 -0.39 15.55 17.87
C PHE A 253 0.44 14.77 18.89
#